data_a7b770b44592c9b6b793e7e4a6116fde
#
_entry.id   a7b770b44592c9b6b793e7e4a6116fde
#
_cell.length_a   1.000
_cell.length_b   1.000
_cell.length_c   1.000
_cell.angle_alpha   90.00
_cell.angle_beta   90.00
_cell.angle_gamma   90.00
#
_symmetry.space_group_name_H-M   'P 1'
#
loop_
_entity.id
_entity.type
_entity.pdbx_description
1 polymer ?
#
loop_
_entity_poly.entity_id
_entity_poly.type
_entity_poly.pdbx_seq_one_letter_code
_entity_poly.pdbx_strand_id
1 'polypeptide(L)'
;MAARASRIENQDAIDTAIVGMLADPKEARAGIQEVHFLPFNPTDKRTALTYIDHEGKMHRVSKGAPEQILNLAYNKSEIERKVHAVIDKFAERGLRSLAVAYQEVPEGRKESPGGPWQFMGLLPLFDPPRHDSAETIRRALNLGVNVKMITGDQLAIGKETGRRLGMGTNMYPSSALLGQEKDESIAALPVDDLIEKADGFAGVFPAQV
;
A
#
# COMPACT_ATOMS: atom_id res chain seq x y z
N MET A 1 4.94 -8.88 -14.37
CA MET A 1 3.50 -8.94 -14.05
C MET A 1 2.97 -7.61 -13.51
N ALA A 2 3.48 -7.08 -12.40
CA ALA A 2 3.02 -5.79 -11.85
C ALA A 2 2.98 -4.66 -12.89
N ALA A 3 4.02 -4.53 -13.69
CA ALA A 3 4.09 -3.52 -14.76
C ALA A 3 3.01 -3.69 -15.85
N ARG A 4 2.53 -4.91 -16.08
CA ARG A 4 1.37 -5.14 -16.98
C ARG A 4 0.08 -4.57 -16.42
N ALA A 5 -0.11 -4.62 -15.11
CA ALA A 5 -1.26 -4.04 -14.43
C ALA A 5 -1.10 -2.54 -14.10
N SER A 6 -0.07 -1.90 -14.65
CA SER A 6 0.27 -0.49 -14.43
C SER A 6 0.06 0.31 -15.71
N ARG A 7 -0.35 1.58 -15.59
CA ARG A 7 -0.53 2.52 -16.72
C ARG A 7 0.17 3.83 -16.43
N ILE A 8 1.17 4.15 -17.26
CA ILE A 8 1.93 5.41 -17.17
C ILE A 8 1.14 6.62 -17.69
N GLU A 9 0.17 6.40 -18.56
CA GLU A 9 -0.65 7.46 -19.15
C GLU A 9 -1.43 8.26 -18.12
N ASN A 10 -1.76 7.62 -16.99
CA ASN A 10 -2.49 8.25 -15.88
C ASN A 10 -1.59 9.04 -14.93
N GLN A 11 -0.28 9.06 -15.13
CA GLN A 11 0.72 9.73 -14.29
C GLN A 11 0.66 9.31 -12.81
N ASP A 12 0.18 8.10 -12.53
CA ASP A 12 0.16 7.54 -11.17
C ASP A 12 1.60 7.24 -10.71
N ALA A 13 1.95 7.72 -9.52
CA ALA A 13 3.31 7.60 -8.99
C ALA A 13 3.71 6.13 -8.75
N ILE A 14 2.78 5.29 -8.33
CA ILE A 14 3.02 3.86 -8.08
C ILE A 14 3.26 3.14 -9.41
N ASP A 15 2.40 3.37 -10.39
CA ASP A 15 2.51 2.78 -11.72
C ASP A 15 3.82 3.21 -12.40
N THR A 16 4.17 4.49 -12.30
CA THR A 16 5.42 5.02 -12.82
C THR A 16 6.63 4.38 -12.15
N ALA A 17 6.63 4.22 -10.84
CA ALA A 17 7.71 3.58 -10.10
C ALA A 17 7.88 2.10 -10.50
N ILE A 18 6.79 1.36 -10.64
CA ILE A 18 6.82 -0.06 -11.03
C ILE A 18 7.35 -0.23 -12.44
N VAL A 19 6.85 0.56 -13.40
CA VAL A 19 7.30 0.47 -14.79
C VAL A 19 8.75 0.95 -14.93
N GLY A 20 9.14 1.98 -14.16
CA GLY A 20 10.50 2.51 -14.13
C GLY A 20 11.57 1.55 -13.60
N MET A 21 11.17 0.47 -12.93
CA MET A 21 12.09 -0.61 -12.51
C MET A 21 12.51 -1.53 -13.66
N LEU A 22 11.80 -1.51 -14.78
CA LEU A 22 12.15 -2.31 -15.96
C LEU A 22 13.29 -1.64 -16.73
N ALA A 23 14.23 -2.45 -17.24
CA ALA A 23 15.29 -1.98 -18.11
C ALA A 23 14.72 -1.37 -19.41
N ASP A 24 13.68 -1.98 -19.96
CA ASP A 24 12.86 -1.44 -21.04
C ASP A 24 11.37 -1.47 -20.64
N PRO A 25 10.74 -0.32 -20.41
CA PRO A 25 9.31 -0.25 -20.09
C PRO A 25 8.39 -0.90 -21.12
N LYS A 26 8.81 -0.96 -22.39
CA LYS A 26 8.04 -1.58 -23.48
C LYS A 26 7.90 -3.09 -23.32
N GLU A 27 8.83 -3.74 -22.62
CA GLU A 27 8.77 -5.19 -22.36
C GLU A 27 7.50 -5.61 -21.62
N ALA A 28 6.95 -4.73 -20.79
CA ALA A 28 5.71 -5.03 -20.07
C ALA A 28 4.53 -5.33 -21.00
N ARG A 29 4.54 -4.71 -22.19
CA ARG A 29 3.46 -4.81 -23.19
C ARG A 29 3.87 -5.61 -24.42
N ALA A 30 5.12 -6.04 -24.52
CA ALA A 30 5.61 -6.80 -25.66
C ALA A 30 4.93 -8.17 -25.77
N GLY A 31 4.46 -8.53 -26.96
CA GLY A 31 3.88 -9.84 -27.24
C GLY A 31 2.54 -10.11 -26.57
N ILE A 32 1.83 -9.10 -26.11
CA ILE A 32 0.49 -9.25 -25.52
C ILE A 32 -0.52 -8.34 -26.22
N GLN A 33 -1.77 -8.82 -26.26
CA GLN A 33 -2.92 -8.03 -26.68
C GLN A 33 -3.79 -7.75 -25.45
N GLU A 34 -3.97 -6.47 -25.11
CA GLU A 34 -4.88 -6.08 -24.04
C GLU A 34 -6.34 -6.38 -24.43
N VAL A 35 -7.07 -6.99 -23.52
CA VAL A 35 -8.51 -7.30 -23.67
C VAL A 35 -9.36 -6.39 -22.80
N HIS A 36 -8.94 -6.22 -21.52
CA HIS A 36 -9.67 -5.40 -20.57
C HIS A 36 -8.75 -4.90 -19.47
N PHE A 37 -8.90 -3.64 -19.10
CA PHE A 37 -8.21 -3.05 -17.97
C PHE A 37 -9.23 -2.61 -16.90
N LEU A 38 -9.04 -3.10 -15.67
CA LEU A 38 -9.78 -2.63 -14.49
C LEU A 38 -8.95 -1.51 -13.84
N PRO A 39 -9.41 -0.24 -13.91
CA PRO A 39 -8.71 0.86 -13.28
C PRO A 39 -8.81 0.77 -11.76
N PHE A 40 -7.92 1.47 -11.06
CA PHE A 40 -7.98 1.58 -9.61
C PHE A 40 -9.29 2.25 -9.18
N ASN A 41 -9.92 1.67 -8.18
CA ASN A 41 -11.00 2.33 -7.44
C ASN A 41 -10.78 2.15 -5.92
N PRO A 42 -11.26 3.09 -5.10
CA PRO A 42 -11.04 3.06 -3.65
C PRO A 42 -11.71 1.88 -2.92
N THR A 43 -12.72 1.26 -3.53
CA THR A 43 -13.42 0.10 -2.95
C THR A 43 -12.61 -1.17 -3.15
N ASP A 44 -12.22 -1.46 -4.39
CA ASP A 44 -11.47 -2.67 -4.71
C ASP A 44 -9.98 -2.55 -4.37
N LYS A 45 -9.45 -1.33 -4.32
CA LYS A 45 -8.04 -1.01 -3.98
C LYS A 45 -7.03 -1.82 -4.78
N ARG A 46 -7.33 -2.10 -6.03
CA ARG A 46 -6.49 -2.85 -6.96
C ARG A 46 -6.74 -2.42 -8.40
N THR A 47 -5.77 -2.71 -9.27
CA THR A 47 -5.90 -2.67 -10.72
C THR A 47 -5.80 -4.08 -11.28
N ALA A 48 -6.32 -4.33 -12.47
CA ALA A 48 -6.12 -5.59 -13.15
C ALA A 48 -6.04 -5.40 -14.67
N LEU A 49 -5.25 -6.24 -15.32
CA LEU A 49 -5.19 -6.35 -16.78
C LEU A 49 -5.54 -7.76 -17.20
N THR A 50 -6.49 -7.89 -18.11
CA THR A 50 -6.77 -9.12 -18.86
C THR A 50 -6.13 -8.98 -20.24
N TYR A 51 -5.33 -9.96 -20.64
CA TYR A 51 -4.59 -9.93 -21.91
C TYR A 51 -4.50 -11.31 -22.53
N ILE A 52 -4.24 -11.33 -23.84
CA ILE A 52 -3.93 -12.54 -24.62
C ILE A 52 -2.44 -12.51 -24.95
N ASP A 53 -1.74 -13.61 -24.76
CA ASP A 53 -0.34 -13.77 -25.10
C ASP A 53 -0.14 -14.15 -26.59
N HIS A 54 1.11 -14.31 -27.00
CA HIS A 54 1.47 -14.69 -28.37
C HIS A 54 1.02 -16.10 -28.77
N GLU A 55 0.67 -16.96 -27.79
CA GLU A 55 0.11 -18.30 -28.03
C GLU A 55 -1.43 -18.29 -28.09
N GLY A 56 -2.05 -17.12 -27.96
CA GLY A 56 -3.50 -16.97 -27.94
C GLY A 56 -4.16 -17.33 -26.60
N LYS A 57 -3.38 -17.54 -25.56
CA LYS A 57 -3.90 -17.84 -24.20
C LYS A 57 -4.26 -16.56 -23.47
N MET A 58 -5.38 -16.60 -22.77
CA MET A 58 -5.85 -15.47 -21.98
C MET A 58 -5.37 -15.57 -20.53
N HIS A 59 -4.91 -14.45 -20.01
CA HIS A 59 -4.37 -14.30 -18.67
C HIS A 59 -4.94 -13.06 -18.00
N ARG A 60 -4.92 -13.06 -16.67
CA ARG A 60 -5.26 -11.87 -15.89
C ARG A 60 -4.21 -11.66 -14.81
N VAL A 61 -3.76 -10.43 -14.66
CA VAL A 61 -2.83 -10.00 -13.60
C VAL A 61 -3.47 -8.87 -12.82
N SER A 62 -3.31 -8.89 -11.50
CA SER A 62 -3.81 -7.85 -10.61
C SER A 62 -2.73 -7.40 -9.64
N LYS A 63 -2.70 -6.11 -9.33
CA LYS A 63 -1.86 -5.54 -8.28
C LYS A 63 -2.68 -4.60 -7.42
N GLY A 64 -2.35 -4.51 -6.14
CA GLY A 64 -3.05 -3.61 -5.24
C GLY A 64 -2.72 -3.84 -3.78
N ALA A 65 -3.59 -3.37 -2.91
CA ALA A 65 -3.46 -3.55 -1.48
C ALA A 65 -3.32 -5.03 -1.13
N PRO A 66 -2.34 -5.40 -0.27
CA PRO A 66 -2.05 -6.80 0.01
C PRO A 66 -3.26 -7.62 0.47
N GLU A 67 -4.13 -7.04 1.31
CA GLU A 67 -5.34 -7.73 1.78
C GLU A 67 -6.29 -8.07 0.63
N GLN A 68 -6.47 -7.15 -0.31
CA GLN A 68 -7.35 -7.37 -1.46
C GLN A 68 -6.79 -8.45 -2.40
N ILE A 69 -5.49 -8.47 -2.60
CA ILE A 69 -4.82 -9.48 -3.42
C ILE A 69 -4.80 -10.85 -2.72
N LEU A 70 -4.58 -10.89 -1.40
CA LEU A 70 -4.70 -12.11 -0.59
C LEU A 70 -6.11 -12.71 -0.67
N ASN A 71 -7.14 -11.88 -0.67
CA ASN A 71 -8.53 -12.34 -0.79
C ASN A 71 -8.83 -13.00 -2.15
N LEU A 72 -8.06 -12.68 -3.18
CA LEU A 72 -8.15 -13.38 -4.48
C LEU A 72 -7.45 -14.75 -4.44
N ALA A 73 -6.35 -14.89 -3.69
CA ALA A 73 -5.48 -16.05 -3.72
C ALA A 73 -6.20 -17.35 -3.30
N TYR A 74 -6.08 -18.39 -4.13
CA TYR A 74 -6.72 -19.69 -3.87
C TYR A 74 -6.22 -20.37 -2.58
N ASN A 75 -4.97 -20.12 -2.20
CA ASN A 75 -4.31 -20.67 -1.03
C ASN A 75 -4.10 -19.63 0.09
N LYS A 76 -4.99 -18.65 0.19
CA LYS A 76 -4.90 -17.57 1.17
C LYS A 76 -4.56 -18.08 2.58
N SER A 77 -5.30 -19.07 3.09
CA SER A 77 -5.13 -19.61 4.44
C SER A 77 -3.73 -20.18 4.72
N GLU A 78 -3.04 -20.64 3.68
CA GLU A 78 -1.69 -21.19 3.81
C GLU A 78 -0.61 -20.12 3.86
N ILE A 79 -0.82 -19.00 3.14
CA ILE A 79 0.21 -17.99 2.91
C ILE A 79 0.03 -16.71 3.73
N GLU A 80 -1.19 -16.39 4.18
CA GLU A 80 -1.51 -15.09 4.79
C GLU A 80 -0.61 -14.74 5.98
N ARG A 81 -0.31 -15.71 6.86
CA ARG A 81 0.56 -15.47 8.02
C ARG A 81 1.97 -15.05 7.59
N LYS A 82 2.51 -15.71 6.56
CA LYS A 82 3.84 -15.41 6.04
C LYS A 82 3.87 -14.06 5.33
N VAL A 83 2.83 -13.77 4.56
CA VAL A 83 2.67 -12.50 3.84
C VAL A 83 2.58 -11.35 4.83
N HIS A 84 1.75 -11.44 5.88
CA HIS A 84 1.65 -10.43 6.93
C HIS A 84 2.99 -10.21 7.64
N ALA A 85 3.73 -11.28 7.96
CA ALA A 85 5.05 -11.14 8.59
C ALA A 85 6.05 -10.36 7.71
N VAL A 86 6.00 -10.53 6.39
CA VAL A 86 6.85 -9.77 5.46
C VAL A 86 6.39 -8.31 5.35
N ILE A 87 5.08 -8.07 5.32
CA ILE A 87 4.52 -6.70 5.30
C ILE A 87 4.95 -5.94 6.55
N ASP A 88 4.89 -6.56 7.72
CA ASP A 88 5.30 -5.95 8.98
C ASP A 88 6.80 -5.57 8.96
N LYS A 89 7.66 -6.46 8.46
CA LYS A 89 9.09 -6.16 8.29
C LYS A 89 9.36 -5.00 7.34
N PHE A 90 8.58 -4.88 6.26
CA PHE A 90 8.68 -3.72 5.37
C PHE A 90 8.19 -2.46 6.07
N ALA A 91 7.09 -2.53 6.79
CA ALA A 91 6.52 -1.40 7.52
C ALA A 91 7.48 -0.84 8.60
N GLU A 92 8.18 -1.71 9.34
CA GLU A 92 9.23 -1.32 10.29
C GLU A 92 10.36 -0.52 9.64
N ARG A 93 10.59 -0.70 8.34
CA ARG A 93 11.55 0.05 7.54
C ARG A 93 10.95 1.29 6.86
N GLY A 94 9.70 1.62 7.15
CA GLY A 94 8.97 2.71 6.52
C GLY A 94 8.53 2.42 5.08
N LEU A 95 8.43 1.15 4.70
CA LEU A 95 8.07 0.74 3.35
C LEU A 95 6.59 0.30 3.29
N ARG A 96 5.85 0.86 2.35
CA ARG A 96 4.53 0.35 1.98
C ARG A 96 4.67 -0.93 1.18
N SER A 97 3.65 -1.78 1.21
CA SER A 97 3.60 -3.01 0.44
C SER A 97 2.51 -2.98 -0.60
N LEU A 98 2.82 -3.47 -1.78
CA LEU A 98 1.87 -3.76 -2.85
C LEU A 98 1.96 -5.24 -3.16
N ALA A 99 0.84 -5.91 -3.39
CA ALA A 99 0.81 -7.32 -3.76
C ALA A 99 0.42 -7.52 -5.22
N VAL A 100 0.84 -8.64 -5.78
CA VAL A 100 0.58 -9.04 -7.17
C VAL A 100 0.02 -10.45 -7.20
N ALA A 101 -1.04 -10.66 -7.97
CA ALA A 101 -1.60 -11.97 -8.26
C ALA A 101 -1.80 -12.16 -9.76
N TYR A 102 -1.86 -13.42 -10.16
CA TYR A 102 -1.99 -13.87 -11.53
C TYR A 102 -2.98 -15.02 -11.63
N GLN A 103 -3.73 -15.10 -12.73
CA GLN A 103 -4.54 -16.27 -13.08
C GLN A 103 -4.53 -16.52 -14.58
N GLU A 104 -4.74 -17.76 -14.97
CA GLU A 104 -5.11 -18.12 -16.34
C GLU A 104 -6.63 -17.99 -16.51
N VAL A 105 -7.06 -17.68 -17.72
CA VAL A 105 -8.49 -17.58 -18.10
C VAL A 105 -8.76 -18.58 -19.21
N PRO A 106 -8.91 -19.87 -18.91
CA PRO A 106 -8.97 -20.95 -19.92
C PRO A 106 -10.13 -20.80 -20.90
N GLU A 107 -11.27 -20.23 -20.44
CA GLU A 107 -12.45 -20.04 -21.29
C GLU A 107 -12.26 -18.93 -22.34
N GLY A 108 -11.20 -18.14 -22.25
CA GLY A 108 -10.88 -17.10 -23.24
C GLY A 108 -11.89 -15.97 -23.35
N ARG A 109 -12.68 -15.71 -22.30
CA ARG A 109 -13.66 -14.61 -22.22
C ARG A 109 -13.35 -13.69 -21.05
N LYS A 110 -13.44 -12.39 -21.28
CA LYS A 110 -13.12 -11.37 -20.26
C LYS A 110 -14.06 -11.42 -19.04
N GLU A 111 -15.28 -11.89 -19.21
CA GLU A 111 -16.30 -12.04 -18.16
C GLU A 111 -16.12 -13.33 -17.36
N SER A 112 -15.28 -14.25 -17.82
CA SER A 112 -15.03 -15.51 -17.12
C SER A 112 -14.40 -15.25 -15.75
N PRO A 113 -14.77 -16.03 -14.71
CA PRO A 113 -14.12 -15.96 -13.42
C PRO A 113 -12.62 -16.33 -13.48
N GLY A 114 -12.22 -17.09 -14.52
CA GLY A 114 -10.86 -17.60 -14.68
C GLY A 114 -10.52 -18.77 -13.77
N GLY A 115 -9.29 -19.21 -13.86
CA GLY A 115 -8.74 -20.24 -12.96
C GLY A 115 -8.40 -19.67 -11.57
N PRO A 116 -7.79 -20.49 -10.72
CA PRO A 116 -7.42 -20.04 -9.38
C PRO A 116 -6.38 -18.92 -9.46
N TRP A 117 -6.58 -17.87 -8.66
CA TRP A 117 -5.62 -16.80 -8.51
C TRP A 117 -4.39 -17.28 -7.73
N GLN A 118 -3.22 -17.03 -8.27
CA GLN A 118 -1.93 -17.33 -7.67
C GLN A 118 -1.33 -16.06 -7.09
N PHE A 119 -0.96 -16.07 -5.82
CA PHE A 119 -0.24 -14.98 -5.19
C PHE A 119 1.22 -14.98 -5.68
N MET A 120 1.65 -13.92 -6.36
CA MET A 120 2.96 -13.86 -6.99
C MET A 120 4.04 -13.24 -6.11
N GLY A 121 3.66 -12.33 -5.22
CA GLY A 121 4.61 -11.69 -4.31
C GLY A 121 4.22 -10.29 -3.89
N LEU A 122 5.13 -9.68 -3.12
CA LEU A 122 5.05 -8.32 -2.59
C LEU A 122 6.10 -7.42 -3.24
N LEU A 123 5.71 -6.17 -3.48
CA LEU A 123 6.61 -5.10 -3.89
C LEU A 123 6.70 -4.08 -2.75
N PRO A 124 7.88 -3.87 -2.15
CA PRO A 124 8.07 -2.78 -1.20
C PRO A 124 8.18 -1.44 -1.95
N LEU A 125 7.47 -0.44 -1.45
CA LEU A 125 7.44 0.91 -2.02
C LEU A 125 7.87 1.91 -0.95
N PHE A 126 8.75 2.84 -1.32
CA PHE A 126 9.15 3.94 -0.47
C PHE A 126 8.62 5.25 -1.05
N ASP A 127 7.88 5.98 -0.22
CA ASP A 127 7.39 7.33 -0.53
C ASP A 127 8.18 8.30 0.35
N PRO A 128 9.26 8.91 -0.17
CA PRO A 128 10.12 9.77 0.64
C PRO A 128 9.39 11.07 1.01
N PRO A 129 9.53 11.55 2.26
CA PRO A 129 9.15 12.90 2.60
C PRO A 129 9.87 13.91 1.69
N ARG A 130 9.26 15.08 1.48
CA ARG A 130 9.94 16.16 0.74
C ARG A 130 11.25 16.52 1.43
N HIS A 131 12.23 16.91 0.61
CA HIS A 131 13.59 17.21 1.09
C HIS A 131 13.68 18.31 2.15
N ASP A 132 12.71 19.24 2.15
CA ASP A 132 12.63 20.37 3.08
C ASP A 132 11.83 20.08 4.36
N SER A 133 11.15 18.93 4.44
CA SER A 133 10.21 18.63 5.54
C SER A 133 10.89 18.57 6.90
N ALA A 134 12.03 17.85 7.01
CA ALA A 134 12.74 17.72 8.26
C ALA A 134 13.21 19.07 8.81
N GLU A 135 13.74 19.94 7.95
CA GLU A 135 14.19 21.28 8.33
C GLU A 135 13.03 22.18 8.73
N THR A 136 11.91 22.12 8.01
CA THR A 136 10.70 22.86 8.35
C THR A 136 10.16 22.47 9.72
N ILE A 137 10.11 21.17 10.02
CA ILE A 137 9.67 20.64 11.31
C ILE A 137 10.63 21.12 12.42
N ARG A 138 11.93 21.02 12.20
CA ARG A 138 12.94 21.48 13.16
C ARG A 138 12.78 22.95 13.51
N ARG A 139 12.54 23.81 12.50
CA ARG A 139 12.28 25.24 12.69
C ARG A 139 11.02 25.49 13.51
N ALA A 140 9.93 24.79 13.18
CA ALA A 140 8.67 24.91 13.91
C ALA A 140 8.82 24.54 15.38
N LEU A 141 9.50 23.42 15.67
CA LEU A 141 9.77 22.97 17.04
C LEU A 141 10.64 23.98 17.81
N ASN A 142 11.67 24.56 17.18
CA ASN A 142 12.52 25.58 17.77
C ASN A 142 11.76 26.87 18.11
N LEU A 143 10.67 27.15 17.40
CA LEU A 143 9.77 28.27 17.68
C LEU A 143 8.69 27.94 18.74
N GLY A 144 8.73 26.76 19.33
CA GLY A 144 7.75 26.31 20.31
C GLY A 144 6.43 25.84 19.72
N VAL A 145 6.38 25.59 18.41
CA VAL A 145 5.18 25.05 17.74
C VAL A 145 5.17 23.54 17.84
N ASN A 146 4.09 22.98 18.37
CA ASN A 146 3.89 21.54 18.40
C ASN A 146 3.52 21.04 17.00
N VAL A 147 4.32 20.09 16.49
CA VAL A 147 4.08 19.47 15.20
C VAL A 147 3.60 18.05 15.40
N LYS A 148 2.50 17.69 14.73
CA LYS A 148 1.92 16.33 14.79
C LYS A 148 1.71 15.79 13.39
N MET A 149 2.00 14.49 13.23
CA MET A 149 1.77 13.78 11.97
C MET A 149 0.39 13.13 11.99
N ILE A 150 -0.35 13.28 10.90
CA ILE A 150 -1.57 12.50 10.65
C ILE A 150 -1.37 11.78 9.33
N THR A 151 -1.45 10.44 9.37
CA THR A 151 -1.22 9.62 8.19
C THR A 151 -2.21 8.47 8.07
N GLY A 152 -2.57 8.13 6.83
CA GLY A 152 -3.34 6.91 6.52
C GLY A 152 -2.49 5.63 6.53
N ASP A 153 -1.16 5.75 6.62
CA ASP A 153 -0.26 4.60 6.64
C ASP A 153 -0.38 3.79 7.92
N GLN A 154 0.17 2.58 7.90
CA GLN A 154 0.30 1.72 9.08
C GLN A 154 1.15 2.39 10.16
N LEU A 155 0.88 2.06 11.41
CA LEU A 155 1.56 2.65 12.58
C LEU A 155 3.09 2.53 12.50
N ALA A 156 3.62 1.38 12.10
CA ALA A 156 5.07 1.18 11.97
C ALA A 156 5.70 2.12 10.92
N ILE A 157 5.01 2.35 9.80
CA ILE A 157 5.44 3.31 8.77
C ILE A 157 5.43 4.74 9.32
N GLY A 158 4.36 5.12 10.02
CA GLY A 158 4.24 6.43 10.66
C GLY A 158 5.37 6.68 11.67
N LYS A 159 5.66 5.70 12.52
CA LYS A 159 6.77 5.78 13.49
C LYS A 159 8.12 5.97 12.82
N GLU A 160 8.43 5.19 11.79
CA GLU A 160 9.70 5.31 11.07
C GLU A 160 9.81 6.65 10.33
N THR A 161 8.73 7.12 9.72
CA THR A 161 8.68 8.44 9.06
C THR A 161 8.91 9.56 10.08
N GLY A 162 8.24 9.52 11.23
CA GLY A 162 8.43 10.49 12.31
C GLY A 162 9.87 10.51 12.85
N ARG A 163 10.47 9.32 12.99
CA ARG A 163 11.87 9.19 13.37
C ARG A 163 12.81 9.86 12.35
N ARG A 164 12.61 9.62 11.07
CA ARG A 164 13.41 10.23 9.99
C ARG A 164 13.26 11.74 9.92
N LEU A 165 12.07 12.24 10.21
CA LEU A 165 11.77 13.68 10.21
C LEU A 165 12.21 14.39 11.49
N GLY A 166 12.68 13.65 12.51
CA GLY A 166 13.10 14.22 13.79
C GLY A 166 11.97 14.76 14.65
N MET A 167 10.73 14.32 14.41
CA MET A 167 9.57 14.76 15.17
C MET A 167 9.15 13.82 16.31
N GLY A 168 9.80 12.67 16.40
CA GLY A 168 9.52 11.67 17.45
C GLY A 168 8.83 10.41 16.91
N THR A 169 8.64 9.45 17.81
CA THR A 169 8.04 8.13 17.49
C THR A 169 6.85 7.79 18.39
N ASN A 170 6.39 8.74 19.20
CA ASN A 170 5.24 8.56 20.07
C ASN A 170 3.95 8.68 19.27
N MET A 171 3.70 7.67 18.44
CA MET A 171 2.55 7.63 17.55
C MET A 171 1.57 6.55 17.95
N TYR A 172 0.30 6.83 17.75
CA TYR A 172 -0.82 5.97 18.11
C TYR A 172 -1.67 5.62 16.89
N PRO A 173 -2.33 4.46 16.89
CA PRO A 173 -3.34 4.14 15.87
C PRO A 173 -4.57 5.04 16.06
N SER A 174 -5.31 5.29 14.98
CA SER A 174 -6.55 6.08 15.01
C SER A 174 -7.61 5.50 15.95
N SER A 175 -7.59 4.18 16.21
CA SER A 175 -8.45 3.51 17.19
C SER A 175 -8.31 4.09 18.60
N ALA A 176 -7.15 4.61 18.95
CA ALA A 176 -6.92 5.25 20.26
C ALA A 176 -7.76 6.52 20.45
N LEU A 177 -7.99 7.29 19.38
CA LEU A 177 -8.85 8.49 19.40
C LEU A 177 -10.34 8.14 19.56
N LEU A 178 -10.73 6.94 19.14
CA LEU A 178 -12.11 6.46 19.16
C LEU A 178 -12.45 5.67 20.43
N GLY A 179 -11.51 5.55 21.38
CA GLY A 179 -11.68 4.72 22.57
C GLY A 179 -11.79 3.22 22.27
N GLN A 180 -11.31 2.79 21.12
CA GLN A 180 -11.36 1.39 20.64
C GLN A 180 -10.02 0.67 20.81
N GLU A 181 -9.08 1.28 21.55
CA GLU A 181 -7.76 0.71 21.75
C GLU A 181 -7.83 -0.47 22.73
N LYS A 182 -7.12 -1.55 22.38
CA LYS A 182 -7.02 -2.77 23.19
C LYS A 182 -5.99 -2.65 24.31
N ASP A 183 -5.04 -1.73 24.17
CA ASP A 183 -4.05 -1.45 25.21
C ASP A 183 -4.68 -0.61 26.32
N GLU A 184 -4.89 -1.22 27.48
CA GLU A 184 -5.52 -0.59 28.63
C GLU A 184 -4.79 0.68 29.09
N SER A 185 -3.48 0.76 28.91
CA SER A 185 -2.66 1.92 29.29
C SER A 185 -2.97 3.15 28.43
N ILE A 186 -3.32 2.92 27.16
CA ILE A 186 -3.70 3.96 26.19
C ILE A 186 -5.19 4.27 26.32
N ALA A 187 -6.03 3.25 26.44
CA ALA A 187 -7.48 3.39 26.58
C ALA A 187 -7.90 4.18 27.84
N ALA A 188 -7.07 4.17 28.87
CA ALA A 188 -7.31 4.92 30.12
C ALA A 188 -6.96 6.41 30.03
N LEU A 189 -6.27 6.86 28.97
CA LEU A 189 -5.88 8.27 28.82
C LEU A 189 -7.07 9.10 28.29
N PRO A 190 -7.34 10.28 28.86
CA PRO A 190 -8.24 11.24 28.24
C PRO A 190 -7.76 11.59 26.83
N VAL A 191 -8.69 11.74 25.87
CA VAL A 191 -8.36 11.98 24.47
C VAL A 191 -7.52 13.26 24.30
N ASP A 192 -7.84 14.30 25.06
CA ASP A 192 -7.09 15.56 25.01
C ASP A 192 -5.63 15.37 25.45
N ASP A 193 -5.38 14.61 26.50
CA ASP A 193 -4.02 14.28 26.95
C ASP A 193 -3.27 13.44 25.93
N LEU A 194 -3.97 12.51 25.28
CA LEU A 194 -3.42 11.68 24.22
C LEU A 194 -2.99 12.53 23.01
N ILE A 195 -3.85 13.45 22.59
CA ILE A 195 -3.56 14.37 21.48
C ILE A 195 -2.38 15.27 21.82
N GLU A 196 -2.32 15.79 23.04
CA GLU A 196 -1.25 16.68 23.48
C GLU A 196 0.12 15.99 23.48
N LYS A 197 0.18 14.77 24.01
CA LYS A 197 1.42 13.99 24.18
C LYS A 197 1.90 13.29 22.91
N ALA A 198 1.00 12.99 21.96
CA ALA A 198 1.34 12.26 20.75
C ALA A 198 2.20 13.09 19.79
N ASP A 199 3.12 12.43 19.10
CA ASP A 199 3.83 12.97 17.94
C ASP A 199 3.01 12.80 16.66
N GLY A 200 2.02 11.91 16.66
CA GLY A 200 1.10 11.72 15.54
C GLY A 200 0.17 10.54 15.69
N PHE A 201 -0.67 10.39 14.67
CA PHE A 201 -1.67 9.31 14.55
C PHE A 201 -1.58 8.65 13.19
N ALA A 202 -1.66 7.33 13.18
CA ALA A 202 -1.56 6.49 11.99
C ALA A 202 -2.85 5.69 11.73
N GLY A 203 -3.02 5.23 10.49
CA GLY A 203 -4.23 4.54 10.08
C GLY A 203 -5.48 5.43 10.10
N VAL A 204 -5.30 6.74 9.92
CA VAL A 204 -6.38 7.74 9.95
C VAL A 204 -7.05 7.79 8.58
N PHE A 205 -8.37 7.68 8.55
CA PHE A 205 -9.16 7.88 7.34
C PHE A 205 -9.73 9.31 7.29
N PRO A 206 -9.93 9.89 6.08
CA PRO A 206 -10.41 11.27 5.94
C PRO A 206 -11.71 11.59 6.69
N ALA A 207 -12.57 10.60 6.92
CA ALA A 207 -13.81 10.77 7.70
C ALA A 207 -13.59 10.87 9.22
N GLN A 208 -12.35 10.72 9.69
CA GLN A 208 -11.98 10.77 11.11
C GLN A 208 -11.22 12.05 11.50
N VAL A 209 -11.05 12.95 10.55
CA VAL A 209 -10.33 14.24 10.73
C VAL A 209 -11.33 15.37 10.88
#